data_70435cc83295b21baa6975090c424052
#
_entry.id   70435cc83295b21baa6975090c424052
#
_cell.length_a   1.000
_cell.length_b   1.000
_cell.length_c   1.000
_cell.angle_alpha   90.00
_cell.angle_beta   90.00
_cell.angle_gamma   90.00
#
_symmetry.space_group_name_H-M   'P 1'
#
loop_
_entity.id
_entity.type
_entity.pdbx_description
1 polymer ?
#
loop_
_entity_poly.entity_id
_entity_poly.type
_entity_poly.pdbx_seq_one_letter_code
_entity_poly.pdbx_strand_id
1 'polypeptide(L)'
;MDGSISWENEVSVDSKEDTTNKCMKLDFPASVSSAHFVKLTLTENGKIVSDNFYLRGVEEGNYQALREMPKVTLRSNVATNKGNDGTWTATATLENTSSTPALMIRVNVVGEKDGEQFLPMFYSDNYFSLLPGEKKEINIHWKDVDTRGETPKVVISGYNVE
;
A
#
# COMPACT_ATOMS: atom_id res chain seq x y z
N MET A 1 7.96 -13.74 -9.38
CA MET A 1 7.51 -12.64 -8.49
C MET A 1 6.18 -13.04 -7.84
N ASP A 2 6.23 -14.11 -7.05
CA ASP A 2 5.07 -14.77 -6.43
C ASP A 2 4.88 -14.40 -4.94
N GLY A 3 5.71 -13.47 -4.41
CA GLY A 3 5.66 -13.09 -3.00
C GLY A 3 6.34 -14.07 -2.03
N SER A 4 7.00 -15.12 -2.53
CA SER A 4 7.77 -16.02 -1.69
C SER A 4 8.97 -15.29 -1.05
N ILE A 5 9.24 -15.59 0.23
CA ILE A 5 10.37 -15.03 0.96
C ILE A 5 11.63 -15.80 0.60
N SER A 6 12.57 -15.14 -0.08
CA SER A 6 13.87 -15.73 -0.43
C SER A 6 14.93 -15.50 0.65
N TRP A 7 14.75 -14.47 1.47
CA TRP A 7 15.67 -14.11 2.55
C TRP A 7 14.94 -13.24 3.57
N GLU A 8 15.21 -13.46 4.84
CA GLU A 8 14.70 -12.69 5.96
C GLU A 8 15.79 -12.52 7.01
N ASN A 9 15.84 -11.37 7.65
CA ASN A 9 16.73 -11.10 8.77
C ASN A 9 16.08 -10.08 9.71
N GLU A 10 16.39 -10.21 11.00
CA GLU A 10 15.94 -9.30 12.04
C GLU A 10 17.13 -8.79 12.83
N VAL A 11 17.16 -7.50 13.11
CA VAL A 11 18.19 -6.86 13.93
C VAL A 11 17.55 -5.92 14.93
N SER A 12 18.04 -5.96 16.17
CA SER A 12 17.69 -4.96 17.18
C SER A 12 18.47 -3.69 16.93
N VAL A 13 17.77 -2.56 16.93
CA VAL A 13 18.39 -1.24 16.76
C VAL A 13 18.04 -0.34 17.95
N ASP A 14 19.01 0.45 18.40
CA ASP A 14 18.80 1.55 19.33
C ASP A 14 19.10 2.84 18.57
N SER A 15 18.08 3.68 18.41
CA SER A 15 18.20 4.92 17.65
C SER A 15 17.84 6.11 18.55
N LYS A 16 18.77 7.04 18.65
CA LYS A 16 18.51 8.32 19.31
C LYS A 16 17.72 9.24 18.38
N GLU A 17 17.05 10.21 18.97
CA GLU A 17 16.39 11.28 18.24
C GLU A 17 17.37 11.98 17.27
N ASP A 18 16.88 12.33 16.08
CA ASP A 18 17.62 13.03 15.01
C ASP A 18 18.93 12.34 14.58
N THR A 19 19.00 11.01 14.65
CA THR A 19 20.17 10.25 14.21
C THR A 19 19.85 9.29 13.06
N THR A 20 20.86 9.05 12.21
CA THR A 20 20.81 7.99 11.20
C THR A 20 21.87 6.95 11.52
N ASN A 21 21.45 5.71 11.69
CA ASN A 21 22.32 4.59 12.01
C ASN A 21 22.26 3.51 10.94
N LYS A 22 23.43 2.97 10.58
CA LYS A 22 23.49 1.78 9.72
C LYS A 22 23.14 0.56 10.54
N CYS A 23 21.98 -0.06 10.26
CA CYS A 23 21.52 -1.23 11.00
C CYS A 23 22.08 -2.55 10.45
N MET A 24 22.07 -2.72 9.12
CA MET A 24 22.51 -3.95 8.48
C MET A 24 22.99 -3.71 7.05
N LYS A 25 23.65 -4.69 6.48
CA LYS A 25 23.90 -4.78 5.03
C LYS A 25 22.94 -5.83 4.46
N LEU A 26 22.32 -5.52 3.34
CA LEU A 26 21.48 -6.46 2.61
C LEU A 26 22.40 -7.28 1.66
N ASP A 27 22.58 -8.56 1.95
CA ASP A 27 23.28 -9.48 1.08
C ASP A 27 22.27 -10.37 0.37
N PHE A 28 22.00 -10.07 -0.90
CA PHE A 28 20.99 -10.76 -1.69
C PHE A 28 21.48 -12.14 -2.13
N PRO A 29 20.68 -13.21 -1.97
CA PRO A 29 21.01 -14.53 -2.50
C PRO A 29 21.23 -14.49 -4.02
N ALA A 30 22.17 -15.30 -4.52
CA ALA A 30 22.42 -15.42 -5.96
C ALA A 30 21.19 -15.96 -6.74
N SER A 31 20.25 -16.59 -6.04
CA SER A 31 19.00 -17.12 -6.60
C SER A 31 17.88 -16.10 -6.69
N VAL A 32 18.07 -14.85 -6.23
CA VAL A 32 17.04 -13.84 -6.29
C VAL A 32 16.69 -13.52 -7.76
N SER A 33 15.42 -13.35 -8.04
CA SER A 33 14.93 -13.04 -9.40
C SER A 33 15.44 -11.68 -9.90
N SER A 34 15.46 -11.51 -11.22
CA SER A 34 15.92 -10.27 -11.89
C SER A 34 15.23 -9.02 -11.38
N ALA A 35 13.96 -9.13 -10.99
CA ALA A 35 13.25 -8.12 -10.21
C ALA A 35 12.71 -8.76 -8.92
N HIS A 36 12.79 -8.06 -7.81
CA HIS A 36 12.39 -8.55 -6.49
C HIS A 36 11.92 -7.40 -5.60
N PHE A 37 11.27 -7.76 -4.51
CA PHE A 37 10.82 -6.80 -3.51
C PHE A 37 11.69 -6.85 -2.26
N VAL A 38 11.87 -5.70 -1.64
CA VAL A 38 12.45 -5.57 -0.31
C VAL A 38 11.41 -4.92 0.58
N LYS A 39 10.95 -5.64 1.59
CA LYS A 39 10.07 -5.11 2.62
C LYS A 39 10.86 -4.91 3.90
N LEU A 40 10.84 -3.69 4.42
CA LEU A 40 11.41 -3.34 5.72
C LEU A 40 10.26 -3.07 6.68
N THR A 41 10.32 -3.66 7.86
CA THR A 41 9.32 -3.46 8.91
C THR A 41 10.03 -3.08 10.19
N LEU A 42 9.64 -1.96 10.78
CA LEU A 42 10.09 -1.55 12.10
C LEU A 42 9.02 -1.91 13.13
N THR A 43 9.42 -2.67 14.14
CA THR A 43 8.52 -3.05 15.24
C THR A 43 9.02 -2.49 16.55
N GLU A 44 8.09 -2.01 17.37
CA GLU A 44 8.33 -1.60 18.75
C GLU A 44 7.32 -2.29 19.67
N ASN A 45 7.79 -2.98 20.70
CA ASN A 45 6.94 -3.72 21.64
C ASN A 45 5.95 -4.68 20.93
N GLY A 46 6.39 -5.35 19.85
CA GLY A 46 5.59 -6.27 19.06
C GLY A 46 4.55 -5.62 18.13
N LYS A 47 4.56 -4.30 18.00
CA LYS A 47 3.69 -3.57 17.07
C LYS A 47 4.50 -2.99 15.91
N ILE A 48 3.96 -3.08 14.71
CA ILE A 48 4.52 -2.39 13.55
C ILE A 48 4.31 -0.89 13.73
N VAL A 49 5.41 -0.13 13.75
CA VAL A 49 5.40 1.34 13.84
C VAL A 49 5.77 2.00 12.52
N SER A 50 6.43 1.28 11.62
CA SER A 50 6.71 1.74 10.26
C SER A 50 6.95 0.56 9.33
N ASP A 51 6.60 0.70 8.05
CA ASP A 51 6.97 -0.24 7.00
C ASP A 51 7.37 0.52 5.73
N ASN A 52 8.26 -0.10 4.95
CA ASN A 52 8.65 0.38 3.64
C ASN A 52 8.72 -0.78 2.66
N PHE A 53 8.31 -0.53 1.43
CA PHE A 53 8.28 -1.51 0.37
C PHE A 53 9.01 -0.98 -0.87
N TYR A 54 10.03 -1.69 -1.31
CA TYR A 54 10.87 -1.31 -2.44
C TYR A 54 10.83 -2.37 -3.53
N LEU A 55 10.70 -1.93 -4.77
CA LEU A 55 10.98 -2.75 -5.94
C LEU A 55 12.45 -2.55 -6.35
N ARG A 56 13.16 -3.64 -6.58
CA ARG A 56 14.54 -3.62 -7.06
C ARG A 56 14.74 -4.54 -8.25
N GLY A 57 15.58 -4.09 -9.19
CA GLY A 57 16.16 -4.94 -10.21
C GLY A 57 17.58 -5.38 -9.82
N VAL A 58 18.02 -6.56 -10.24
CA VAL A 58 19.43 -6.99 -10.14
C VAL A 58 20.29 -6.11 -11.04
N GLU A 59 19.81 -5.84 -12.26
CA GLU A 59 20.37 -4.85 -13.18
C GLU A 59 19.55 -3.57 -13.10
N GLU A 60 20.23 -2.43 -13.10
CA GLU A 60 19.59 -1.13 -13.03
C GLU A 60 18.59 -0.95 -14.21
N GLY A 61 17.36 -0.57 -13.88
CA GLY A 61 16.29 -0.35 -14.86
C GLY A 61 15.65 -1.60 -15.46
N ASN A 62 16.06 -2.81 -15.08
CA ASN A 62 15.45 -4.05 -15.56
C ASN A 62 14.27 -4.48 -14.68
N TYR A 63 13.07 -4.05 -15.07
CA TYR A 63 11.80 -4.39 -14.40
C TYR A 63 10.84 -5.15 -15.32
N GLN A 64 11.33 -5.83 -16.35
CA GLN A 64 10.47 -6.54 -17.33
C GLN A 64 9.58 -7.60 -16.68
N ALA A 65 10.05 -8.25 -15.63
CA ALA A 65 9.29 -9.25 -14.89
C ALA A 65 7.96 -8.71 -14.30
N LEU A 66 7.83 -7.40 -14.10
CA LEU A 66 6.55 -6.81 -13.67
C LEU A 66 5.45 -6.93 -14.72
N ARG A 67 5.80 -6.93 -16.00
CA ARG A 67 4.82 -7.00 -17.10
C ARG A 67 4.10 -8.33 -17.15
N GLU A 68 4.71 -9.37 -16.61
CA GLU A 68 4.20 -10.75 -16.61
C GLU A 68 3.42 -11.07 -15.32
N MET A 69 3.30 -10.10 -14.40
CA MET A 69 2.57 -10.32 -13.15
C MET A 69 1.08 -10.55 -13.42
N PRO A 70 0.48 -11.59 -12.82
CA PRO A 70 -0.95 -11.81 -12.88
C PRO A 70 -1.74 -10.62 -12.32
N LYS A 71 -2.97 -10.44 -12.82
CA LYS A 71 -3.93 -9.53 -12.20
C LYS A 71 -4.42 -10.10 -10.88
N VAL A 72 -4.73 -9.21 -9.96
CA VAL A 72 -5.16 -9.51 -8.59
C VAL A 72 -6.46 -8.79 -8.31
N THR A 73 -7.45 -9.51 -7.80
CA THR A 73 -8.66 -8.93 -7.22
C THR A 73 -8.51 -8.89 -5.70
N LEU A 74 -8.60 -7.71 -5.11
CA LEU A 74 -8.55 -7.54 -3.68
C LEU A 74 -9.91 -7.81 -3.04
N ARG A 75 -9.93 -8.47 -1.89
CA ARG A 75 -11.10 -8.42 -1.03
C ARG A 75 -11.14 -7.04 -0.39
N SER A 76 -12.24 -6.32 -0.59
CA SER A 76 -12.41 -4.97 -0.05
C SER A 76 -13.72 -4.82 0.72
N ASN A 77 -13.67 -4.05 1.79
CA ASN A 77 -14.85 -3.58 2.51
C ASN A 77 -14.70 -2.08 2.75
N VAL A 78 -15.70 -1.30 2.38
CA VAL A 78 -15.71 0.16 2.53
C VAL A 78 -16.90 0.57 3.35
N ALA A 79 -16.66 1.27 4.45
CA ALA A 79 -17.69 1.92 5.26
C ALA A 79 -17.52 3.44 5.12
N THR A 80 -18.60 4.14 4.80
CA THR A 80 -18.60 5.59 4.63
C THR A 80 -19.62 6.21 5.59
N ASN A 81 -19.26 7.32 6.22
CA ASN A 81 -20.13 8.05 7.13
C ASN A 81 -20.02 9.56 6.90
N LYS A 82 -21.15 10.26 7.04
CA LYS A 82 -21.25 11.72 6.99
C LYS A 82 -21.57 12.24 8.39
N GLY A 83 -20.68 13.04 8.93
CA GLY A 83 -20.89 13.73 10.21
C GLY A 83 -21.82 14.93 10.08
N ASN A 84 -22.42 15.33 11.20
CA ASN A 84 -23.30 16.52 11.26
C ASN A 84 -22.55 17.84 11.00
N ASP A 85 -21.23 17.83 11.11
CA ASP A 85 -20.34 18.97 10.85
C ASP A 85 -19.97 19.13 9.37
N GLY A 86 -20.59 18.33 8.49
CA GLY A 86 -20.27 18.29 7.06
C GLY A 86 -18.93 17.62 6.74
N THR A 87 -18.36 16.84 7.65
CA THR A 87 -17.19 16.02 7.39
C THR A 87 -17.63 14.62 6.98
N TRP A 88 -17.10 14.13 5.87
CA TRP A 88 -17.19 12.74 5.47
C TRP A 88 -15.97 11.97 5.96
N THR A 89 -16.21 10.74 6.36
CA THR A 89 -15.15 9.75 6.65
C THR A 89 -15.43 8.47 5.90
N ALA A 90 -14.39 7.81 5.44
CA ALA A 90 -14.48 6.46 4.92
C ALA A 90 -13.35 5.60 5.51
N THR A 91 -13.66 4.35 5.80
CA THR A 91 -12.69 3.33 6.16
C THR A 91 -12.73 2.24 5.09
N ALA A 92 -11.64 2.11 4.36
CA ALA A 92 -11.46 1.07 3.36
C ALA A 92 -10.51 -0.01 3.91
N THR A 93 -11.02 -1.21 4.08
CA THR A 93 -10.21 -2.38 4.45
C THR A 93 -9.95 -3.21 3.22
N LEU A 94 -8.68 -3.42 2.90
CA LEU A 94 -8.20 -4.15 1.72
C LEU A 94 -7.39 -5.37 2.15
N GLU A 95 -7.64 -6.50 1.51
CA GLU A 95 -6.94 -7.76 1.77
C GLU A 95 -6.55 -8.43 0.46
N ASN A 96 -5.28 -8.78 0.34
CA ASN A 96 -4.79 -9.58 -0.77
C ASN A 96 -4.95 -11.06 -0.47
N THR A 97 -6.02 -11.68 -0.97
CA THR A 97 -6.28 -13.11 -0.80
C THR A 97 -5.68 -13.98 -1.90
N SER A 98 -4.96 -13.39 -2.84
CA SER A 98 -4.29 -14.11 -3.94
C SER A 98 -2.91 -14.63 -3.52
N SER A 99 -2.29 -15.41 -4.39
CA SER A 99 -0.89 -15.86 -4.25
C SER A 99 0.13 -14.91 -4.90
N THR A 100 -0.31 -13.77 -5.42
CA THR A 100 0.53 -12.79 -6.13
C THR A 100 0.51 -11.45 -5.37
N PRO A 101 1.64 -10.76 -5.22
CA PRO A 101 1.65 -9.41 -4.65
C PRO A 101 0.76 -8.43 -5.42
N ALA A 102 -0.03 -7.65 -4.72
CA ALA A 102 -0.80 -6.55 -5.27
C ALA A 102 0.01 -5.26 -5.14
N LEU A 103 0.34 -4.63 -6.27
CA LEU A 103 1.31 -3.53 -6.31
C LEU A 103 0.67 -2.18 -6.56
N MET A 104 1.23 -1.16 -5.89
CA MET A 104 0.88 0.25 -6.05
C MET A 104 -0.63 0.47 -5.95
N ILE A 105 -1.23 -0.10 -4.92
CA ILE A 105 -2.66 0.02 -4.65
C ILE A 105 -2.97 1.49 -4.37
N ARG A 106 -3.90 2.03 -5.13
CA ARG A 106 -4.44 3.38 -4.97
C ARG A 106 -5.88 3.30 -4.54
N VAL A 107 -6.21 3.98 -3.46
CA VAL A 107 -7.57 4.25 -3.02
C VAL A 107 -7.93 5.68 -3.42
N ASN A 108 -9.06 5.87 -4.06
CA ASN A 108 -9.52 7.19 -4.50
C ASN A 108 -11.00 7.38 -4.16
N VAL A 109 -11.42 8.62 -3.97
CA VAL A 109 -12.84 8.99 -3.81
C VAL A 109 -13.23 9.87 -4.97
N VAL A 110 -14.28 9.46 -5.68
CA VAL A 110 -14.75 10.11 -6.91
C VAL A 110 -16.26 10.34 -6.83
N GLY A 111 -16.77 11.21 -7.69
CA GLY A 111 -18.20 11.34 -7.92
C GLY A 111 -18.76 10.06 -8.56
N GLU A 112 -19.91 9.59 -8.06
CA GLU A 112 -20.50 8.35 -8.56
C GLU A 112 -20.95 8.46 -10.02
N LYS A 113 -21.38 9.65 -10.46
CA LYS A 113 -21.92 9.89 -11.80
C LYS A 113 -20.84 10.22 -12.82
N ASP A 114 -19.93 11.13 -12.46
CA ASP A 114 -18.96 11.70 -13.39
C ASP A 114 -17.57 11.05 -13.29
N GLY A 115 -17.29 10.34 -12.20
CA GLY A 115 -15.98 9.73 -11.92
C GLY A 115 -14.89 10.74 -11.59
N GLU A 116 -15.24 12.02 -11.44
CA GLU A 116 -14.30 13.08 -11.11
C GLU A 116 -13.78 12.95 -9.68
N GLN A 117 -12.48 13.13 -9.50
CA GLN A 117 -11.85 13.08 -8.20
C GLN A 117 -12.23 14.29 -7.34
N PHE A 118 -12.60 14.05 -6.09
CA PHE A 118 -12.78 15.13 -5.13
C PHE A 118 -11.45 15.59 -4.56
N LEU A 119 -11.29 16.89 -4.36
CA LEU A 119 -10.10 17.51 -3.78
C LEU A 119 -10.52 18.70 -2.89
N PRO A 120 -9.89 18.90 -1.72
CA PRO A 120 -8.81 18.08 -1.14
C PRO A 120 -9.32 16.80 -0.47
N MET A 121 -8.51 15.74 -0.50
CA MET A 121 -8.77 14.46 0.16
C MET A 121 -7.60 14.09 1.06
N PHE A 122 -7.88 13.58 2.24
CA PHE A 122 -6.85 13.20 3.22
C PHE A 122 -6.92 11.70 3.47
N TYR A 123 -5.81 11.01 3.27
CA TYR A 123 -5.67 9.57 3.43
C TYR A 123 -4.65 9.27 4.52
N SER A 124 -4.89 8.23 5.33
CA SER A 124 -3.88 7.74 6.27
C SER A 124 -2.67 7.15 5.56
N ASP A 125 -2.87 6.56 4.39
CA ASP A 125 -1.84 6.06 3.47
C ASP A 125 -2.43 5.87 2.07
N ASN A 126 -1.56 5.81 1.04
CA ASN A 126 -1.95 5.54 -0.34
C ASN A 126 -0.75 5.06 -1.16
N TYR A 127 -0.96 4.45 -2.34
CA TYR A 127 0.09 3.91 -3.21
C TYR A 127 0.95 2.84 -2.52
N PHE A 128 0.34 1.98 -1.73
CA PHE A 128 1.01 0.89 -1.02
C PHE A 128 0.91 -0.44 -1.79
N SER A 129 1.62 -1.45 -1.32
CA SER A 129 1.55 -2.81 -1.86
C SER A 129 1.15 -3.79 -0.77
N LEU A 130 0.46 -4.87 -1.15
CA LEU A 130 0.09 -5.96 -0.24
C LEU A 130 0.66 -7.28 -0.76
N LEU A 131 1.47 -7.93 0.05
CA LEU A 131 1.89 -9.30 -0.18
C LEU A 131 0.71 -10.27 -0.02
N PRO A 132 0.81 -11.52 -0.50
CA PRO A 132 -0.20 -12.54 -0.27
C PRO A 132 -0.57 -12.68 1.22
N GLY A 133 -1.86 -12.65 1.53
CA GLY A 133 -2.39 -12.73 2.89
C GLY A 133 -2.35 -11.43 3.70
N GLU A 134 -1.75 -10.37 3.19
CA GLU A 134 -1.70 -9.08 3.90
C GLU A 134 -3.02 -8.31 3.79
N LYS A 135 -3.29 -7.56 4.86
CA LYS A 135 -4.46 -6.72 5.01
C LYS A 135 -4.05 -5.32 5.48
N LYS A 136 -4.68 -4.29 4.93
CA LYS A 136 -4.45 -2.90 5.33
C LYS A 136 -5.77 -2.13 5.43
N GLU A 137 -5.85 -1.26 6.41
CA GLU A 137 -6.95 -0.33 6.60
C GLU A 137 -6.51 1.08 6.24
N ILE A 138 -7.30 1.76 5.43
CA ILE A 138 -7.07 3.14 5.00
C ILE A 138 -8.23 3.99 5.50
N ASN A 139 -7.89 4.99 6.30
CA ASN A 139 -8.83 5.99 6.76
C ASN A 139 -8.74 7.22 5.85
N ILE A 140 -9.90 7.70 5.43
CA ILE A 140 -10.05 8.80 4.47
C ILE A 140 -11.01 9.82 5.07
N HIS A 141 -10.72 11.11 4.90
CA HIS A 141 -11.67 12.16 5.27
C HIS A 141 -11.66 13.33 4.30
N TRP A 142 -12.81 14.00 4.16
CA TRP A 142 -13.01 15.17 3.30
C TRP A 142 -14.22 16.00 3.77
N LYS A 143 -14.42 17.15 3.18
CA LYS A 143 -15.58 17.98 3.46
C LYS A 143 -16.69 17.77 2.43
N ASP A 144 -17.93 17.86 2.87
CA ASP A 144 -19.12 17.71 2.01
C ASP A 144 -19.13 18.73 0.85
N VAL A 145 -18.67 19.93 1.10
CA VAL A 145 -18.57 20.99 0.08
C VAL A 145 -17.66 20.59 -1.09
N ASP A 146 -16.66 19.76 -0.86
CA ASP A 146 -15.70 19.32 -1.87
C ASP A 146 -16.30 18.28 -2.82
N THR A 147 -17.44 17.67 -2.46
CA THR A 147 -18.17 16.72 -3.33
C THR A 147 -18.94 17.41 -4.44
N ARG A 148 -19.12 18.74 -4.38
CA ARG A 148 -19.91 19.52 -5.35
C ARG A 148 -21.34 19.01 -5.51
N GLY A 149 -21.88 18.37 -4.46
CA GLY A 149 -23.22 17.77 -4.46
C GLY A 149 -23.32 16.38 -5.10
N GLU A 150 -22.18 15.78 -5.50
CA GLU A 150 -22.13 14.41 -5.99
C GLU A 150 -22.06 13.40 -4.84
N THR A 151 -22.58 12.20 -5.08
CA THR A 151 -22.43 11.08 -4.15
C THR A 151 -21.00 10.54 -4.21
N PRO A 152 -20.30 10.46 -3.06
CA PRO A 152 -18.93 9.94 -3.05
C PRO A 152 -18.91 8.41 -3.23
N LYS A 153 -18.00 7.94 -4.08
CA LYS A 153 -17.70 6.53 -4.33
C LYS A 153 -16.21 6.27 -4.14
N VAL A 154 -15.88 5.28 -3.32
CA VAL A 154 -14.49 4.82 -3.17
C VAL A 154 -14.15 3.86 -4.31
N VAL A 155 -13.05 4.13 -5.00
CA VAL A 155 -12.52 3.33 -6.10
C VAL A 155 -11.13 2.83 -5.72
N ILE A 156 -10.88 1.55 -5.97
CA ILE A 156 -9.60 0.89 -5.70
C ILE A 156 -9.01 0.49 -7.04
N SER A 157 -7.74 0.79 -7.23
CA SER A 157 -6.97 0.44 -8.43
C SER A 157 -5.53 0.14 -8.04
N GLY A 158 -4.71 -0.34 -8.98
CA GLY A 158 -3.30 -0.57 -8.75
C GLY A 158 -2.59 -1.01 -10.02
N TYR A 159 -1.29 -1.28 -9.94
CA TYR A 159 -0.51 -1.69 -11.10
C TYR A 159 -1.05 -2.99 -11.72
N ASN A 160 -1.27 -4.00 -10.89
CA ASN A 160 -1.84 -5.29 -11.27
C ASN A 160 -3.16 -5.61 -10.55
N VAL A 161 -3.86 -4.60 -10.03
CA VAL A 161 -5.16 -4.73 -9.35
C VAL A 161 -6.28 -4.41 -10.32
N GLU A 162 -7.32 -5.25 -10.34
CA GLU A 162 -8.55 -5.10 -11.12
C GLU A 162 -9.81 -5.32 -10.28
#